data_5541fa3809aa233be419395c17ad5a5e
#
_entry.id   5541fa3809aa233be419395c17ad5a5e
#
_cell.length_a   1.000
_cell.length_b   1.000
_cell.length_c   1.000
_cell.angle_alpha   90.00
_cell.angle_beta   90.00
_cell.angle_gamma   90.00
#
_symmetry.space_group_name_H-M   'P 1'
#
loop_
_entity.id
_entity.type
_entity.pdbx_description
1 polymer ?
#
loop_
_entity_poly.entity_id
_entity_poly.type
_entity_poly.pdbx_seq_one_letter_code
_entity_poly.pdbx_strand_id
1 'polypeptide(L)'
;MVAVGHSSMVIPMFFSKLLKKSLPLAAALALGTTYVQAEPVDLVSLNLSGAGFAPHVLPGINGTNYIFPMESYFQQWSARGIKTFRFPIIWERLQPKLGGPLDPAYVALIDRTFGYAQKHNIKIILDLHNYARYRGQVIGTSGVPYARYQEIMTKIAQQWSNQPALYAYDIMNEPNGALAYWATAAQYGINGVRAVDKTRPIIVEGNGWSSATRWAEWNDPLLNLKDPSNNIIFSAHSYFDENAGGSYGDVDVNKLDVMYGVNRVKPFVEWLKKHGQRGYIGEFGVPDNNPRWNILMDNMLAYLKENCVPASYWAAGPGWGNYFMSVEPVNGQDRPQWPTLKKYMDSSSCTEIGPKKASSSTTPTPSTPSVGTTPVATTPVAGADGAVSSVINNFTNADWLNGVYRKKAGFSIPATAANKAAFVVGASVRLANGEVRKISAVQIGTNMAVYLEGAPVNGSIVGYPNKLALVSAVLATSTINDFTNADWLNGVYRKKAGFSIPGTSTNQAAFKAGGSVRLATGEVRKITYVQAGKNLAVYLDGAPVNGSTVGYPKTLAALAN
;
A
#
# COMPACT_ATOMS: atom_id res chain seq x y z
N MET A 1 80.70 5.42 19.99
CA MET A 1 81.58 4.66 20.80
C MET A 1 80.93 3.38 21.26
N VAL A 2 81.55 2.23 20.89
CA VAL A 2 81.57 0.92 21.55
C VAL A 2 80.25 0.15 21.48
N ALA A 3 80.01 -0.80 20.63
CA ALA A 3 80.61 -2.09 20.23
C ALA A 3 80.17 -3.26 21.15
N VAL A 4 79.55 -4.24 20.51
CA VAL A 4 79.82 -5.68 20.39
C VAL A 4 79.42 -6.61 21.53
N GLY A 5 78.78 -7.69 21.13
CA GLY A 5 78.68 -8.95 21.86
C GLY A 5 77.78 -10.00 21.25
N HIS A 6 78.31 -10.73 20.26
CA HIS A 6 77.84 -12.01 19.76
C HIS A 6 78.00 -13.11 20.83
N SER A 7 77.08 -14.06 20.91
CA SER A 7 77.44 -15.45 21.17
C SER A 7 76.42 -16.43 20.61
N SER A 8 76.86 -17.22 19.66
CA SER A 8 76.20 -18.41 19.13
C SER A 8 76.49 -19.62 20.03
N MET A 9 75.54 -20.51 20.21
CA MET A 9 75.86 -21.90 20.59
C MET A 9 74.95 -22.90 19.86
N VAL A 10 75.61 -23.94 19.40
CA VAL A 10 75.18 -24.91 18.38
C VAL A 10 75.10 -26.30 19.01
N ILE A 11 74.01 -27.06 18.71
CA ILE A 11 73.83 -28.52 18.53
C ILE A 11 73.93 -29.45 19.77
N PRO A 12 73.30 -30.68 19.84
CA PRO A 12 73.02 -31.61 18.75
C PRO A 12 71.64 -32.31 18.71
N MET A 13 71.40 -32.90 17.54
CA MET A 13 70.36 -33.88 17.20
C MET A 13 70.40 -35.15 18.08
N PHE A 14 69.22 -35.70 18.34
CA PHE A 14 69.00 -37.14 18.47
C PHE A 14 67.77 -37.58 17.70
N PHE A 15 68.01 -38.54 16.75
CA PHE A 15 67.01 -39.28 15.98
C PHE A 15 66.34 -40.31 16.91
N SER A 16 65.01 -40.45 16.85
CA SER A 16 64.38 -41.75 17.01
C SER A 16 63.14 -41.84 16.13
N LYS A 17 63.16 -42.81 15.27
CA LYS A 17 62.06 -43.22 14.38
C LYS A 17 60.96 -43.87 15.22
N LEU A 18 59.73 -43.46 15.01
CA LEU A 18 58.58 -44.34 15.19
C LEU A 18 57.51 -44.14 14.10
N LEU A 19 56.97 -45.24 13.71
CA LEU A 19 56.20 -45.53 12.51
C LEU A 19 54.88 -44.76 12.38
N LYS A 20 54.57 -44.51 11.11
CA LYS A 20 53.32 -44.06 10.49
C LYS A 20 52.08 -44.84 10.94
N LYS A 21 50.98 -44.13 11.17
CA LYS A 21 49.66 -44.50 10.71
C LYS A 21 48.97 -43.20 10.22
N SER A 22 48.83 -43.09 8.91
CA SER A 22 48.12 -42.04 8.22
C SER A 22 46.61 -42.31 8.26
N LEU A 23 45.84 -41.47 8.97
CA LEU A 23 44.41 -41.29 8.71
C LEU A 23 44.24 -40.05 7.83
N PRO A 24 43.44 -40.13 6.76
CA PRO A 24 43.09 -38.92 6.02
C PRO A 24 42.05 -38.10 6.82
N LEU A 25 42.44 -36.92 7.22
CA LEU A 25 41.53 -35.91 7.76
C LEU A 25 40.79 -35.30 6.58
N ALA A 26 39.57 -35.79 6.30
CA ALA A 26 38.63 -35.15 5.39
C ALA A 26 38.16 -33.86 6.04
N ALA A 27 38.75 -32.74 5.66
CA ALA A 27 38.23 -31.41 5.97
C ALA A 27 36.93 -31.20 5.18
N ALA A 28 35.78 -31.43 5.81
CA ALA A 28 34.51 -30.99 5.28
C ALA A 28 34.47 -29.47 5.35
N LEU A 29 34.71 -28.78 4.24
CA LEU A 29 34.34 -27.38 4.06
C LEU A 29 32.82 -27.31 4.13
N ALA A 30 32.27 -27.01 5.30
CA ALA A 30 30.90 -26.52 5.43
C ALA A 30 30.86 -25.12 4.78
N LEU A 31 30.49 -25.05 3.50
CA LEU A 31 30.02 -23.81 2.88
C LEU A 31 28.73 -23.43 3.60
N GLY A 32 28.86 -22.68 4.68
CA GLY A 32 27.75 -21.99 5.31
C GLY A 32 27.22 -20.98 4.30
N THR A 33 26.14 -21.32 3.61
CA THR A 33 25.34 -20.33 2.91
C THR A 33 24.75 -19.42 3.98
N THR A 34 25.39 -18.30 4.22
CA THR A 34 24.77 -17.20 4.95
C THR A 34 23.56 -16.77 4.12
N TYR A 35 22.38 -17.16 4.55
CA TYR A 35 21.17 -16.54 4.06
C TYR A 35 21.22 -15.08 4.48
N VAL A 36 21.59 -14.19 3.54
CA VAL A 36 21.38 -12.77 3.71
C VAL A 36 19.87 -12.57 3.74
N GLN A 37 19.33 -12.37 4.92
CA GLN A 37 17.92 -12.00 5.07
C GLN A 37 17.74 -10.66 4.35
N ALA A 38 16.83 -10.62 3.39
CA ALA A 38 16.53 -9.37 2.68
C ALA A 38 16.09 -8.32 3.69
N GLU A 39 16.69 -7.13 3.61
CA GLU A 39 16.29 -6.01 4.47
C GLU A 39 14.81 -5.67 4.24
N PRO A 40 14.07 -5.37 5.32
CA PRO A 40 12.68 -4.96 5.21
C PRO A 40 12.52 -3.70 4.35
N VAL A 41 11.44 -3.64 3.57
CA VAL A 41 11.09 -2.45 2.79
C VAL A 41 10.69 -1.32 3.74
N ASP A 42 11.29 -0.15 3.58
CA ASP A 42 10.87 1.08 4.27
C ASP A 42 9.49 1.51 3.76
N LEU A 43 8.47 1.37 4.60
CA LEU A 43 7.09 1.67 4.20
C LEU A 43 6.77 3.16 4.20
N VAL A 44 7.45 3.95 5.00
CA VAL A 44 7.25 5.39 5.09
C VAL A 44 8.56 6.12 4.83
N SER A 45 8.51 7.02 3.88
CA SER A 45 9.56 8.00 3.55
C SER A 45 8.98 9.41 3.55
N LEU A 46 9.81 10.42 3.34
CA LEU A 46 9.37 11.81 3.27
C LEU A 46 9.79 12.45 1.95
N ASN A 47 8.95 13.33 1.42
CA ASN A 47 9.36 14.27 0.39
C ASN A 47 10.20 15.38 1.05
N LEU A 48 11.49 15.42 0.77
CA LEU A 48 12.40 16.48 1.25
C LEU A 48 12.35 17.65 0.26
N SER A 49 11.32 18.43 0.37
CA SER A 49 11.05 19.53 -0.57
C SER A 49 11.78 20.82 -0.17
N GLY A 50 11.78 21.77 -1.08
CA GLY A 50 12.49 23.05 -0.93
C GLY A 50 13.28 23.44 -2.19
N ALA A 51 14.08 22.53 -2.73
CA ALA A 51 14.84 22.75 -3.98
C ALA A 51 13.94 22.95 -5.21
N GLY A 52 12.68 22.46 -5.16
CA GLY A 52 11.67 22.62 -6.21
C GLY A 52 10.82 23.90 -6.09
N PHE A 53 10.95 24.72 -5.04
CA PHE A 53 10.09 25.90 -4.84
C PHE A 53 10.23 26.94 -5.96
N ALA A 54 9.16 27.73 -6.17
CA ALA A 54 9.06 28.76 -7.19
C ALA A 54 9.61 28.32 -8.56
N PRO A 55 9.13 27.23 -9.17
CA PRO A 55 9.68 26.66 -10.41
C PRO A 55 9.58 27.63 -11.61
N HIS A 56 8.68 28.61 -11.53
CA HIS A 56 8.51 29.66 -12.55
C HIS A 56 9.58 30.76 -12.49
N VAL A 57 10.32 30.87 -11.37
CA VAL A 57 11.43 31.82 -11.22
C VAL A 57 12.73 31.17 -11.67
N LEU A 58 13.19 31.51 -12.86
CA LEU A 58 14.34 30.85 -13.49
C LEU A 58 15.45 31.86 -13.83
N PRO A 59 16.71 31.56 -13.50
CA PRO A 59 17.20 30.36 -12.82
C PRO A 59 16.82 30.31 -11.35
N GLY A 60 16.38 31.42 -10.73
CA GLY A 60 16.16 31.54 -9.30
C GLY A 60 17.47 31.57 -8.48
N ILE A 61 17.36 31.85 -7.20
CA ILE A 61 18.49 31.98 -6.26
C ILE A 61 18.23 31.07 -5.08
N ASN A 62 19.18 30.17 -4.76
CA ASN A 62 19.13 29.34 -3.57
C ASN A 62 19.14 30.20 -2.30
N GLY A 63 18.26 29.91 -1.36
CA GLY A 63 18.04 30.70 -0.15
C GLY A 63 17.03 31.84 -0.31
N THR A 64 16.57 32.13 -1.56
CA THR A 64 15.58 33.16 -1.84
C THR A 64 14.33 32.61 -2.54
N ASN A 65 14.50 31.98 -3.71
CA ASN A 65 13.39 31.46 -4.49
C ASN A 65 13.16 29.97 -4.25
N TYR A 66 14.23 29.25 -3.95
CA TYR A 66 14.22 27.85 -3.56
C TYR A 66 15.27 27.63 -2.46
N ILE A 67 15.16 26.54 -1.74
CA ILE A 67 16.04 26.30 -0.58
C ILE A 67 16.50 24.84 -0.62
N PHE A 68 17.80 24.62 -0.79
CA PHE A 68 18.39 23.30 -0.59
C PHE A 68 18.54 23.01 0.91
N PRO A 69 18.30 21.76 1.35
CA PRO A 69 18.37 21.40 2.75
C PRO A 69 19.80 21.49 3.29
N MET A 70 19.92 21.88 4.54
CA MET A 70 21.16 21.78 5.30
C MET A 70 21.31 20.36 5.89
N GLU A 71 22.52 20.02 6.30
CA GLU A 71 22.83 18.72 6.92
C GLU A 71 21.94 18.39 8.12
N SER A 72 21.54 19.40 8.90
CA SER A 72 20.68 19.23 10.08
C SER A 72 19.35 18.55 9.79
N TYR A 73 18.78 18.71 8.58
CA TYR A 73 17.57 17.98 8.17
C TYR A 73 17.82 16.48 8.07
N PHE A 74 18.95 16.08 7.50
CA PHE A 74 19.33 14.67 7.40
C PHE A 74 19.61 14.07 8.76
N GLN A 75 20.36 14.77 9.60
CA GLN A 75 20.63 14.37 10.98
C GLN A 75 19.33 14.19 11.79
N GLN A 76 18.43 15.18 11.73
CA GLN A 76 17.17 15.17 12.45
C GLN A 76 16.28 13.98 12.04
N TRP A 77 16.11 13.77 10.76
CA TRP A 77 15.22 12.75 10.24
C TRP A 77 15.81 11.34 10.33
N SER A 78 17.12 11.18 10.16
CA SER A 78 17.81 9.92 10.43
C SER A 78 17.68 9.51 11.90
N ALA A 79 17.87 10.44 12.84
CA ALA A 79 17.67 10.20 14.26
C ALA A 79 16.22 9.80 14.62
N ARG A 80 15.24 10.17 13.78
CA ARG A 80 13.84 9.80 13.91
C ARG A 80 13.49 8.48 13.20
N GLY A 81 14.48 7.84 12.51
CA GLY A 81 14.34 6.56 11.83
C GLY A 81 13.98 6.64 10.35
N ILE A 82 13.90 7.83 9.75
CA ILE A 82 13.73 7.98 8.29
C ILE A 82 14.99 7.49 7.58
N LYS A 83 14.79 6.59 6.60
CA LYS A 83 15.87 5.99 5.81
C LYS A 83 15.85 6.41 4.33
N THR A 84 14.77 7.01 3.88
CA THR A 84 14.59 7.39 2.46
C THR A 84 13.91 8.75 2.34
N PHE A 85 14.44 9.60 1.44
CA PHE A 85 13.81 10.81 0.97
C PHE A 85 13.49 10.73 -0.53
N ARG A 86 12.32 11.17 -0.94
CA ARG A 86 12.04 11.61 -2.31
C ARG A 86 12.45 13.08 -2.41
N PHE A 87 13.33 13.41 -3.34
CA PHE A 87 13.98 14.72 -3.42
C PHE A 87 13.69 15.40 -4.77
N PRO A 88 12.75 16.36 -4.78
CA PRO A 88 12.36 17.10 -5.97
C PRO A 88 13.45 18.07 -6.45
N ILE A 89 13.78 18.00 -7.75
CA ILE A 89 14.64 18.94 -8.46
C ILE A 89 13.94 19.46 -9.71
N ILE A 90 14.35 20.62 -10.21
CA ILE A 90 13.75 21.29 -11.37
C ILE A 90 14.66 21.18 -12.58
N TRP A 91 14.12 20.67 -13.70
CA TRP A 91 14.87 20.48 -14.94
C TRP A 91 15.50 21.77 -15.46
N GLU A 92 14.72 22.87 -15.50
CA GLU A 92 15.18 24.16 -16.01
C GLU A 92 16.30 24.78 -15.19
N ARG A 93 16.43 24.44 -13.91
CA ARG A 93 17.55 24.84 -13.06
C ARG A 93 18.75 23.93 -13.27
N LEU A 94 18.51 22.63 -13.43
CA LEU A 94 19.56 21.65 -13.69
C LEU A 94 20.14 21.82 -15.10
N GLN A 95 19.31 22.12 -16.11
CA GLN A 95 19.71 22.31 -17.50
C GLN A 95 19.03 23.58 -18.04
N PRO A 96 19.63 24.76 -17.85
CA PRO A 96 19.01 26.05 -18.21
C PRO A 96 18.72 26.21 -19.71
N LYS A 97 19.51 25.58 -20.57
CA LYS A 97 19.31 25.53 -22.02
C LYS A 97 19.02 24.09 -22.42
N LEU A 98 17.87 23.85 -23.04
CA LEU A 98 17.48 22.52 -23.52
C LEU A 98 18.56 21.91 -24.41
N GLY A 99 19.07 20.73 -24.06
CA GLY A 99 20.18 20.08 -24.75
C GLY A 99 21.58 20.67 -24.46
N GLY A 100 21.66 21.67 -23.58
CA GLY A 100 22.93 22.26 -23.13
C GLY A 100 23.60 21.48 -22.00
N PRO A 101 24.71 21.98 -21.44
CA PRO A 101 25.33 21.40 -20.25
C PRO A 101 24.43 21.54 -19.02
N LEU A 102 24.71 20.72 -17.99
CA LEU A 102 24.14 20.90 -16.67
C LEU A 102 24.72 22.17 -16.02
N ASP A 103 23.94 22.85 -15.21
CA ASP A 103 24.39 24.00 -14.43
C ASP A 103 25.30 23.52 -13.28
N PRO A 104 26.57 23.92 -13.24
CA PRO A 104 27.52 23.39 -12.25
C PRO A 104 27.18 23.81 -10.82
N ALA A 105 26.55 24.99 -10.63
CA ALA A 105 26.18 25.45 -9.30
C ALA A 105 25.00 24.64 -8.75
N TYR A 106 24.00 24.35 -9.58
CA TYR A 106 22.87 23.51 -9.19
C TYR A 106 23.28 22.04 -8.97
N VAL A 107 24.18 21.51 -9.80
CA VAL A 107 24.80 20.19 -9.62
C VAL A 107 25.52 20.11 -8.28
N ALA A 108 26.34 21.10 -7.91
CA ALA A 108 27.06 21.13 -6.64
C ALA A 108 26.11 21.13 -5.42
N LEU A 109 24.93 21.74 -5.53
CA LEU A 109 23.91 21.70 -4.47
C LEU A 109 23.31 20.30 -4.33
N ILE A 110 23.06 19.60 -5.43
CA ILE A 110 22.58 18.20 -5.43
C ILE A 110 23.67 17.28 -4.88
N ASP A 111 24.93 17.43 -5.31
CA ASP A 111 26.06 16.63 -4.82
C ASP A 111 26.22 16.78 -3.30
N ARG A 112 26.10 17.98 -2.78
CA ARG A 112 26.13 18.25 -1.35
C ARG A 112 24.96 17.55 -0.62
N THR A 113 23.78 17.54 -1.22
CA THR A 113 22.60 16.85 -0.69
C THR A 113 22.84 15.33 -0.60
N PHE A 114 23.42 14.72 -1.64
CA PHE A 114 23.85 13.33 -1.62
C PHE A 114 24.92 13.06 -0.55
N GLY A 115 25.87 13.97 -0.36
CA GLY A 115 26.88 13.87 0.69
C GLY A 115 26.27 13.82 2.08
N TYR A 116 25.29 14.67 2.36
CA TYR A 116 24.55 14.63 3.63
C TYR A 116 23.73 13.34 3.79
N ALA A 117 23.05 12.91 2.74
CA ALA A 117 22.29 11.65 2.76
C ALA A 117 23.19 10.46 3.07
N GLN A 118 24.33 10.34 2.41
CA GLN A 118 25.32 9.28 2.66
C GLN A 118 25.84 9.30 4.09
N LYS A 119 26.21 10.48 4.61
CA LYS A 119 26.72 10.66 5.97
C LYS A 119 25.73 10.20 7.04
N HIS A 120 24.43 10.38 6.79
CA HIS A 120 23.37 10.04 7.74
C HIS A 120 22.61 8.75 7.37
N ASN A 121 23.16 7.90 6.48
CA ASN A 121 22.58 6.62 6.03
C ASN A 121 21.14 6.76 5.46
N ILE A 122 20.86 7.86 4.78
CA ILE A 122 19.60 8.11 4.10
C ILE A 122 19.76 7.83 2.61
N LYS A 123 18.77 7.21 1.99
CA LYS A 123 18.69 7.02 0.55
C LYS A 123 17.86 8.13 -0.10
N ILE A 124 18.16 8.44 -1.35
CA ILE A 124 17.48 9.47 -2.14
C ILE A 124 16.79 8.82 -3.34
N ILE A 125 15.52 9.07 -3.49
CA ILE A 125 14.79 8.95 -4.74
C ILE A 125 14.90 10.33 -5.40
N LEU A 126 15.67 10.43 -6.49
CA LEU A 126 15.87 11.70 -7.19
C LEU A 126 14.71 11.94 -8.16
N ASP A 127 13.89 12.93 -7.87
CA ASP A 127 12.68 13.26 -8.60
C ASP A 127 12.86 14.46 -9.53
N LEU A 128 12.63 14.22 -10.83
CA LEU A 128 12.55 15.32 -11.81
C LEU A 128 11.15 15.94 -11.80
N HIS A 129 10.97 17.01 -11.03
CA HIS A 129 9.67 17.55 -10.62
C HIS A 129 9.07 18.52 -11.65
N ASN A 130 8.75 18.03 -12.86
CA ASN A 130 8.49 18.89 -14.02
C ASN A 130 7.18 18.64 -14.80
N TYR A 131 6.23 17.83 -14.31
CA TYR A 131 4.87 17.71 -14.86
C TYR A 131 4.81 17.36 -16.36
N ALA A 132 5.77 16.57 -16.84
CA ALA A 132 6.01 16.23 -18.26
C ALA A 132 6.28 17.46 -19.15
N ARG A 133 6.93 18.50 -18.61
CA ARG A 133 7.22 19.75 -19.32
C ARG A 133 8.64 20.24 -19.10
N TYR A 134 9.09 21.07 -20.05
CA TYR A 134 10.24 21.95 -19.90
C TYR A 134 9.84 23.35 -20.39
N ARG A 135 9.98 24.38 -19.56
CA ARG A 135 9.53 25.75 -19.83
C ARG A 135 8.07 25.81 -20.33
N GLY A 136 7.19 25.04 -19.72
CA GLY A 136 5.78 24.96 -20.07
C GLY A 136 5.46 24.14 -21.32
N GLN A 137 6.44 23.75 -22.12
CA GLN A 137 6.24 22.93 -23.32
C GLN A 137 6.22 21.43 -22.97
N VAL A 138 5.23 20.72 -23.48
CA VAL A 138 5.05 19.27 -23.22
C VAL A 138 6.14 18.47 -23.92
N ILE A 139 6.71 17.48 -23.23
CA ILE A 139 7.66 16.51 -23.79
C ILE A 139 6.97 15.71 -24.92
N GLY A 140 7.63 15.59 -26.07
CA GLY A 140 7.09 14.94 -27.27
C GLY A 140 6.61 15.93 -28.34
N THR A 141 6.51 17.22 -28.00
CA THR A 141 6.22 18.28 -28.99
C THR A 141 7.50 18.78 -29.68
N SER A 142 7.34 19.61 -30.71
CA SER A 142 8.49 20.25 -31.37
C SER A 142 9.34 21.12 -30.45
N GLY A 143 8.72 21.70 -29.40
CA GLY A 143 9.42 22.51 -28.39
C GLY A 143 10.30 21.68 -27.46
N VAL A 144 9.89 20.44 -27.12
CA VAL A 144 10.64 19.50 -26.27
C VAL A 144 10.59 18.09 -26.88
N PRO A 145 11.40 17.82 -27.90
CA PRO A 145 11.45 16.48 -28.50
C PRO A 145 11.83 15.41 -27.49
N TYR A 146 11.31 14.19 -27.64
CA TYR A 146 11.62 13.02 -26.78
C TYR A 146 13.13 12.80 -26.59
N ALA A 147 13.93 13.00 -27.63
CA ALA A 147 15.38 12.88 -27.56
C ALA A 147 16.03 13.84 -26.54
N ARG A 148 15.45 15.02 -26.31
CA ARG A 148 15.95 15.96 -25.30
C ARG A 148 15.62 15.49 -23.88
N TYR A 149 14.49 14.84 -23.71
CA TYR A 149 14.15 14.23 -22.44
C TYR A 149 15.02 13.00 -22.16
N GLN A 150 15.25 12.15 -23.16
CA GLN A 150 16.22 11.06 -23.03
C GLN A 150 17.61 11.57 -22.66
N GLU A 151 18.05 12.65 -23.30
CA GLU A 151 19.37 13.26 -23.06
C GLU A 151 19.52 13.73 -21.61
N ILE A 152 18.53 14.45 -21.04
CA ILE A 152 18.64 14.89 -19.65
C ILE A 152 18.65 13.71 -18.68
N MET A 153 17.82 12.66 -18.90
CA MET A 153 17.84 11.46 -18.07
C MET A 153 19.19 10.73 -18.17
N THR A 154 19.82 10.71 -19.36
CA THR A 154 21.17 10.17 -19.53
C THR A 154 22.19 10.98 -18.73
N LYS A 155 22.12 12.31 -18.78
CA LYS A 155 23.04 13.20 -18.03
C LYS A 155 22.86 13.04 -16.51
N ILE A 156 21.61 12.94 -16.03
CA ILE A 156 21.31 12.66 -14.64
C ILE A 156 21.95 11.32 -14.19
N ALA A 157 21.78 10.27 -14.98
CA ALA A 157 22.38 9.00 -14.67
C ALA A 157 23.92 9.04 -14.75
N GLN A 158 24.52 9.72 -15.73
CA GLN A 158 25.97 9.92 -15.83
C GLN A 158 26.53 10.64 -14.60
N GLN A 159 25.81 11.64 -14.10
CA GLN A 159 26.26 12.43 -12.97
C GLN A 159 26.18 11.64 -11.66
N TRP A 160 25.10 10.88 -11.42
CA TRP A 160 24.80 10.35 -10.10
C TRP A 160 24.67 8.82 -9.98
N SER A 161 24.85 8.04 -11.04
CA SER A 161 24.75 6.56 -10.94
C SER A 161 25.75 5.93 -9.96
N ASN A 162 26.85 6.60 -9.67
CA ASN A 162 27.87 6.12 -8.71
C ASN A 162 27.62 6.65 -7.27
N GLN A 163 26.56 7.43 -7.04
CA GLN A 163 26.27 7.94 -5.69
C GLN A 163 25.69 6.83 -4.79
N PRO A 164 26.36 6.49 -3.67
CA PRO A 164 25.89 5.41 -2.80
C PRO A 164 24.52 5.68 -2.16
N ALA A 165 24.19 6.97 -1.97
CA ALA A 165 22.90 7.37 -1.42
C ALA A 165 21.77 7.39 -2.46
N LEU A 166 22.05 7.33 -3.76
CA LEU A 166 20.99 7.24 -4.77
C LEU A 166 20.31 5.87 -4.71
N TYR A 167 19.01 5.86 -4.43
CA TYR A 167 18.17 4.66 -4.42
C TYR A 167 17.51 4.42 -5.78
N ALA A 168 16.81 5.43 -6.29
CA ALA A 168 16.02 5.32 -7.52
C ALA A 168 15.96 6.66 -8.27
N TYR A 169 15.63 6.57 -9.55
CA TYR A 169 15.28 7.72 -10.38
C TYR A 169 13.76 7.79 -10.51
N ASP A 170 13.15 8.84 -9.98
CA ASP A 170 11.77 9.20 -10.28
C ASP A 170 11.81 10.12 -11.52
N ILE A 171 11.49 9.52 -12.67
CA ILE A 171 11.86 10.13 -13.93
C ILE A 171 11.02 11.36 -14.29
N MET A 172 9.84 11.51 -13.68
CA MET A 172 9.00 12.69 -13.89
C MET A 172 7.86 12.77 -12.87
N ASN A 173 7.83 13.84 -12.09
CA ASN A 173 6.71 14.17 -11.23
C ASN A 173 5.45 14.52 -12.03
N GLU A 174 4.32 13.94 -11.66
CA GLU A 174 2.94 14.31 -12.01
C GLU A 174 2.72 14.71 -13.49
N PRO A 175 2.96 13.84 -14.46
CA PRO A 175 2.63 14.10 -15.83
C PRO A 175 1.16 14.53 -15.97
N ASN A 176 0.92 15.70 -16.61
CA ASN A 176 -0.43 16.22 -16.76
C ASN A 176 -0.64 16.88 -18.13
N GLY A 177 -1.85 16.68 -18.71
CA GLY A 177 -2.15 17.19 -20.07
C GLY A 177 -1.20 16.63 -21.14
N ALA A 178 -0.61 15.45 -20.88
CA ALA A 178 0.39 14.80 -21.72
C ALA A 178 -0.04 13.40 -22.17
N LEU A 179 -1.33 13.07 -22.12
CA LEU A 179 -1.84 11.72 -22.35
C LEU A 179 -1.36 11.12 -23.68
N ALA A 180 -1.36 11.88 -24.76
CA ALA A 180 -0.90 11.42 -26.07
C ALA A 180 0.63 11.22 -26.18
N TYR A 181 1.41 11.73 -25.22
CA TYR A 181 2.86 11.80 -25.28
C TYR A 181 3.55 11.00 -24.18
N TRP A 182 2.91 10.90 -22.99
CA TRP A 182 3.61 10.49 -21.76
C TRP A 182 4.15 9.06 -21.81
N ALA A 183 3.39 8.07 -22.28
CA ALA A 183 3.88 6.69 -22.34
C ALA A 183 5.15 6.58 -23.21
N THR A 184 5.19 7.30 -24.35
CA THR A 184 6.39 7.39 -25.21
C THR A 184 7.51 8.13 -24.49
N ALA A 185 7.22 9.27 -23.87
CA ALA A 185 8.22 10.05 -23.13
C ALA A 185 8.85 9.21 -22.00
N ALA A 186 8.03 8.51 -21.21
CA ALA A 186 8.51 7.62 -20.15
C ALA A 186 9.47 6.55 -20.67
N GLN A 187 9.18 5.95 -21.84
CA GLN A 187 10.10 5.02 -22.47
C GLN A 187 11.44 5.67 -22.82
N TYR A 188 11.43 6.89 -23.36
CA TYR A 188 12.68 7.64 -23.63
C TYR A 188 13.42 7.98 -22.34
N GLY A 189 12.71 8.30 -21.25
CA GLY A 189 13.29 8.53 -19.93
C GLY A 189 14.01 7.26 -19.40
N ILE A 190 13.33 6.11 -19.47
CA ILE A 190 13.89 4.81 -19.10
C ILE A 190 15.14 4.51 -19.94
N ASN A 191 15.07 4.69 -21.26
CA ASN A 191 16.19 4.46 -22.16
C ASN A 191 17.39 5.35 -21.79
N GLY A 192 17.12 6.62 -21.41
CA GLY A 192 18.14 7.56 -20.97
C GLY A 192 18.87 7.09 -19.71
N VAL A 193 18.14 6.67 -18.68
CA VAL A 193 18.73 6.12 -17.46
C VAL A 193 19.50 4.84 -17.79
N ARG A 194 18.91 3.91 -18.53
CA ARG A 194 19.48 2.59 -18.84
C ARG A 194 20.67 2.64 -19.80
N ALA A 195 20.88 3.74 -20.48
CA ALA A 195 22.14 3.95 -21.21
C ALA A 195 23.36 3.91 -20.27
N VAL A 196 23.17 4.26 -18.99
CA VAL A 196 24.22 4.38 -17.98
C VAL A 196 24.00 3.39 -16.82
N ASP A 197 22.90 3.52 -16.08
CA ASP A 197 22.61 2.71 -14.89
C ASP A 197 21.73 1.51 -15.24
N LYS A 198 22.29 0.32 -15.06
CA LYS A 198 21.63 -0.96 -15.40
C LYS A 198 20.89 -1.61 -14.24
N THR A 199 20.92 -1.05 -13.05
CA THR A 199 20.50 -1.78 -11.85
C THR A 199 19.44 -1.07 -11.01
N ARG A 200 19.56 0.25 -10.77
CA ARG A 200 18.67 0.95 -9.85
C ARG A 200 17.23 0.95 -10.31
N PRO A 201 16.27 0.97 -9.37
CA PRO A 201 14.86 1.15 -9.70
C PRO A 201 14.61 2.45 -10.49
N ILE A 202 13.70 2.36 -11.45
CA ILE A 202 13.13 3.52 -12.14
C ILE A 202 11.68 3.65 -11.68
N ILE A 203 11.34 4.79 -11.12
CA ILE A 203 9.99 5.15 -10.72
C ILE A 203 9.32 5.86 -11.88
N VAL A 204 8.11 5.42 -12.22
CA VAL A 204 7.32 5.96 -13.32
C VAL A 204 5.96 6.40 -12.80
N GLU A 205 5.68 7.67 -12.87
CA GLU A 205 4.40 8.26 -12.53
C GLU A 205 3.41 8.25 -13.69
N GLY A 206 2.12 8.41 -13.38
CA GLY A 206 1.05 8.38 -14.37
C GLY A 206 0.62 9.76 -14.87
N ASN A 207 0.05 9.81 -16.08
CA ASN A 207 -0.64 11.01 -16.53
C ASN A 207 -1.86 11.30 -15.65
N GLY A 208 -2.32 12.55 -15.61
CA GLY A 208 -3.43 13.00 -14.76
C GLY A 208 -3.00 13.26 -13.32
N TRP A 209 -1.84 13.92 -13.14
CA TRP A 209 -1.25 14.26 -11.84
C TRP A 209 -0.92 13.02 -11.00
N SER A 210 -0.62 11.93 -11.67
CA SER A 210 -0.34 10.62 -11.03
C SER A 210 -1.44 10.14 -10.05
N SER A 211 -2.68 10.57 -10.23
CA SER A 211 -3.78 10.34 -9.29
C SER A 211 -4.03 8.85 -9.05
N ALA A 212 -3.84 8.38 -7.82
CA ALA A 212 -4.10 6.99 -7.43
C ALA A 212 -5.58 6.60 -7.65
N THR A 213 -6.51 7.52 -7.37
CA THR A 213 -7.95 7.30 -7.53
C THR A 213 -8.35 7.09 -8.97
N ARG A 214 -7.68 7.78 -9.91
CA ARG A 214 -8.01 7.80 -11.34
C ARG A 214 -6.97 7.07 -12.19
N TRP A 215 -6.07 6.34 -11.59
CA TRP A 215 -4.92 5.71 -12.27
C TRP A 215 -5.33 4.87 -13.47
N ALA A 216 -6.30 3.99 -13.32
CA ALA A 216 -6.73 3.06 -14.37
C ALA A 216 -7.45 3.75 -15.55
N GLU A 217 -7.85 5.02 -15.41
CA GLU A 217 -8.52 5.74 -16.49
C GLU A 217 -7.55 6.08 -17.65
N TRP A 218 -6.26 6.26 -17.34
CA TRP A 218 -5.32 6.85 -18.32
C TRP A 218 -3.99 6.11 -18.45
N ASN A 219 -3.64 5.19 -17.53
CA ASN A 219 -2.26 4.73 -17.39
C ASN A 219 -2.00 3.29 -17.84
N ASP A 220 -3.00 2.61 -18.42
CA ASP A 220 -2.80 1.29 -19.06
C ASP A 220 -1.72 1.32 -20.17
N PRO A 221 -1.51 2.40 -20.96
CA PRO A 221 -0.41 2.47 -21.93
C PRO A 221 0.98 2.31 -21.30
N LEU A 222 1.16 2.62 -20.01
CA LEU A 222 2.43 2.42 -19.29
C LEU A 222 2.80 0.94 -19.10
N LEU A 223 1.86 0.02 -19.23
CA LEU A 223 2.13 -1.42 -19.20
C LEU A 223 2.99 -1.89 -20.39
N ASN A 224 3.08 -1.10 -21.45
CA ASN A 224 3.91 -1.39 -22.62
C ASN A 224 5.38 -0.98 -22.46
N LEU A 225 5.72 -0.29 -21.37
CA LEU A 225 7.09 0.15 -21.09
C LEU A 225 8.03 -1.06 -20.98
N LYS A 226 9.21 -0.90 -21.54
CA LYS A 226 10.28 -1.90 -21.54
C LYS A 226 11.47 -1.39 -20.74
N ASP A 227 11.81 -2.13 -19.71
CA ASP A 227 13.04 -1.95 -18.96
C ASP A 227 13.87 -3.22 -19.04
N PRO A 228 15.07 -3.21 -19.66
CA PRO A 228 15.91 -4.39 -19.75
C PRO A 228 16.35 -4.94 -18.39
N SER A 229 16.28 -4.12 -17.35
CA SER A 229 16.61 -4.52 -15.97
C SER A 229 15.39 -5.03 -15.19
N ASN A 230 14.19 -5.00 -15.78
CA ASN A 230 12.92 -5.38 -15.14
C ASN A 230 12.74 -4.74 -13.74
N ASN A 231 13.09 -3.47 -13.60
CA ASN A 231 13.15 -2.77 -12.33
C ASN A 231 12.36 -1.46 -12.32
N ILE A 232 11.14 -1.49 -12.92
CA ILE A 232 10.18 -0.38 -12.85
C ILE A 232 9.34 -0.52 -11.57
N ILE A 233 9.06 0.63 -10.96
CA ILE A 233 8.09 0.81 -9.88
C ILE A 233 7.15 1.92 -10.35
N PHE A 234 5.83 1.63 -10.42
CA PHE A 234 4.86 2.66 -10.73
C PHE A 234 4.59 3.52 -9.50
N SER A 235 4.41 4.82 -9.68
CA SER A 235 4.17 5.75 -8.57
C SER A 235 2.88 6.51 -8.80
N ALA A 236 2.05 6.60 -7.76
CA ALA A 236 0.83 7.39 -7.76
C ALA A 236 0.79 8.33 -6.55
N HIS A 237 0.01 9.41 -6.67
CA HIS A 237 -0.18 10.41 -5.61
C HIS A 237 -1.60 10.36 -5.05
N SER A 238 -1.76 10.69 -3.77
CA SER A 238 -3.06 10.58 -3.09
C SER A 238 -3.23 11.66 -2.02
N TYR A 239 -4.01 12.67 -2.33
CA TYR A 239 -4.51 13.64 -1.35
C TYR A 239 -6.00 13.40 -1.10
N PHE A 240 -6.52 13.85 0.05
CA PHE A 240 -7.87 13.51 0.51
C PHE A 240 -8.92 14.61 0.26
N ASP A 241 -8.54 15.71 -0.36
CA ASP A 241 -9.45 16.70 -0.89
C ASP A 241 -10.16 16.21 -2.16
N GLU A 242 -11.24 16.86 -2.55
CA GLU A 242 -12.13 16.36 -3.60
C GLU A 242 -11.39 16.15 -4.92
N ASN A 243 -10.61 17.15 -5.33
CA ASN A 243 -9.84 17.13 -6.57
C ASN A 243 -8.47 16.43 -6.45
N ALA A 244 -8.11 15.91 -5.26
CA ALA A 244 -6.83 15.29 -4.94
C ALA A 244 -5.60 16.18 -5.16
N GLY A 245 -5.76 17.50 -5.05
CA GLY A 245 -4.70 18.48 -5.30
C GLY A 245 -3.96 18.93 -4.05
N GLY A 246 -4.35 18.49 -2.86
CA GLY A 246 -3.71 18.84 -1.58
C GLY A 246 -4.05 20.25 -1.06
N SER A 247 -5.12 20.87 -1.57
CA SER A 247 -5.55 22.20 -1.10
C SER A 247 -6.38 22.18 0.18
N TYR A 248 -7.21 21.15 0.36
CA TYR A 248 -8.04 20.89 1.55
C TYR A 248 -8.99 22.01 1.99
N GLY A 249 -9.09 23.13 1.26
CA GLY A 249 -9.84 24.32 1.68
C GLY A 249 -11.36 24.13 1.76
N ASP A 250 -11.87 23.11 1.10
CA ASP A 250 -13.30 22.84 0.89
C ASP A 250 -13.77 21.53 1.54
N VAL A 251 -12.93 20.86 2.33
CA VAL A 251 -13.22 19.54 2.87
C VAL A 251 -13.52 19.56 4.36
N ASP A 252 -14.74 19.18 4.73
CA ASP A 252 -15.09 18.85 6.10
C ASP A 252 -14.74 17.39 6.40
N VAL A 253 -13.59 17.17 7.01
CA VAL A 253 -13.10 15.83 7.37
C VAL A 253 -14.05 15.03 8.25
N ASN A 254 -14.93 15.71 9.02
CA ASN A 254 -15.87 15.03 9.90
C ASN A 254 -16.98 14.30 9.13
N LYS A 255 -17.21 14.69 7.87
CA LYS A 255 -18.13 14.03 6.94
C LYS A 255 -17.52 12.88 6.16
N LEU A 256 -16.19 12.78 6.12
CA LEU A 256 -15.50 11.71 5.39
C LEU A 256 -15.60 10.38 6.16
N ASP A 257 -15.80 9.29 5.41
CA ASP A 257 -15.67 7.94 5.95
C ASP A 257 -14.23 7.67 6.40
N VAL A 258 -14.06 6.88 7.46
CA VAL A 258 -12.73 6.55 7.99
C VAL A 258 -11.85 5.77 7.00
N MET A 259 -12.48 5.10 6.02
CA MET A 259 -11.79 4.38 4.93
C MET A 259 -11.53 5.26 3.71
N TYR A 260 -11.84 6.55 3.78
CA TYR A 260 -11.71 7.45 2.64
C TYR A 260 -10.29 7.44 2.04
N GLY A 261 -9.26 7.51 2.87
CA GLY A 261 -7.87 7.41 2.41
C GLY A 261 -7.55 6.07 1.72
N VAL A 262 -8.10 4.96 2.24
CA VAL A 262 -8.00 3.64 1.60
C VAL A 262 -8.67 3.65 0.22
N ASN A 263 -9.88 4.20 0.14
CA ASN A 263 -10.65 4.25 -1.11
C ASN A 263 -9.95 5.10 -2.19
N ARG A 264 -9.13 6.08 -1.77
CA ARG A 264 -8.33 6.90 -2.67
C ARG A 264 -7.18 6.12 -3.32
N VAL A 265 -6.48 5.26 -2.58
CA VAL A 265 -5.31 4.51 -3.09
C VAL A 265 -5.68 3.14 -3.66
N LYS A 266 -6.83 2.59 -3.27
CA LYS A 266 -7.27 1.24 -3.67
C LYS A 266 -7.33 1.03 -5.19
N PRO A 267 -7.85 1.95 -6.03
CA PRO A 267 -7.87 1.77 -7.48
C PRO A 267 -6.47 1.52 -8.07
N PHE A 268 -5.46 2.25 -7.59
CA PHE A 268 -4.08 2.04 -8.00
C PHE A 268 -3.53 0.69 -7.53
N VAL A 269 -3.71 0.34 -6.26
CA VAL A 269 -3.23 -0.94 -5.71
C VAL A 269 -3.89 -2.13 -6.41
N GLU A 270 -5.19 -2.09 -6.69
CA GLU A 270 -5.87 -3.14 -7.43
C GLU A 270 -5.41 -3.23 -8.89
N TRP A 271 -5.08 -2.10 -9.53
CA TRP A 271 -4.46 -2.08 -10.85
C TRP A 271 -3.08 -2.75 -10.83
N LEU A 272 -2.25 -2.46 -9.82
CA LEU A 272 -0.95 -3.13 -9.64
C LEU A 272 -1.10 -4.65 -9.50
N LYS A 273 -2.04 -5.11 -8.66
CA LYS A 273 -2.35 -6.54 -8.48
C LYS A 273 -2.79 -7.19 -9.77
N LYS A 274 -3.74 -6.57 -10.47
CA LYS A 274 -4.29 -7.06 -11.74
C LYS A 274 -3.20 -7.30 -12.78
N HIS A 275 -2.22 -6.40 -12.84
CA HIS A 275 -1.17 -6.43 -13.85
C HIS A 275 0.17 -6.99 -13.34
N GLY A 276 0.24 -7.43 -12.06
CA GLY A 276 1.44 -7.96 -11.44
C GLY A 276 2.60 -6.96 -11.40
N GLN A 277 2.28 -5.69 -11.14
CA GLN A 277 3.24 -4.59 -11.08
C GLN A 277 3.60 -4.23 -9.64
N ARG A 278 4.74 -3.55 -9.46
CA ARG A 278 5.18 -2.98 -8.19
C ARG A 278 4.77 -1.52 -8.11
N GLY A 279 4.39 -1.05 -6.92
CA GLY A 279 3.90 0.30 -6.74
C GLY A 279 4.47 1.04 -5.54
N TYR A 280 4.27 2.35 -5.58
CA TYR A 280 4.71 3.32 -4.60
C TYR A 280 3.71 4.49 -4.57
N ILE A 281 3.44 5.05 -3.40
CA ILE A 281 2.71 6.32 -3.29
C ILE A 281 3.75 7.42 -3.13
N GLY A 282 4.05 8.11 -4.24
CA GLY A 282 5.12 9.13 -4.29
C GLY A 282 4.81 10.35 -3.44
N GLU A 283 3.53 10.70 -3.35
CA GLU A 283 3.06 11.78 -2.49
C GLU A 283 1.73 11.45 -1.83
N PHE A 284 1.63 11.78 -0.57
CA PHE A 284 0.39 11.91 0.19
C PHE A 284 0.63 12.86 1.37
N GLY A 285 -0.41 13.52 1.84
CA GLY A 285 -0.31 14.39 3.00
C GLY A 285 -1.70 14.68 3.56
N VAL A 286 -1.76 15.09 4.82
CA VAL A 286 -3.00 15.49 5.49
C VAL A 286 -2.80 16.74 6.32
N PRO A 287 -3.85 17.58 6.49
CA PRO A 287 -3.79 18.74 7.36
C PRO A 287 -3.57 18.39 8.84
N ASP A 288 -2.99 19.33 9.58
CA ASP A 288 -2.75 19.23 11.03
C ASP A 288 -3.87 19.77 11.92
N ASN A 289 -4.90 20.34 11.32
CA ASN A 289 -5.95 21.12 11.99
C ASN A 289 -7.07 20.27 12.63
N ASN A 290 -7.10 18.95 12.35
CA ASN A 290 -8.11 18.06 12.92
C ASN A 290 -7.53 16.65 13.08
N PRO A 291 -7.59 16.03 14.28
CA PRO A 291 -7.05 14.70 14.52
C PRO A 291 -7.69 13.59 13.67
N ARG A 292 -8.87 13.83 13.10
CA ARG A 292 -9.55 12.87 12.24
C ARG A 292 -8.76 12.62 10.94
N TRP A 293 -8.01 13.59 10.42
CA TRP A 293 -7.12 13.40 9.30
C TRP A 293 -6.11 12.26 9.54
N ASN A 294 -5.56 12.19 10.74
CA ASN A 294 -4.62 11.14 11.11
C ASN A 294 -5.29 9.75 11.16
N ILE A 295 -6.58 9.66 11.46
CA ILE A 295 -7.32 8.40 11.41
C ILE A 295 -7.45 7.90 9.95
N LEU A 296 -7.78 8.80 9.02
CA LEU A 296 -7.89 8.45 7.60
C LEU A 296 -6.53 8.04 7.03
N MET A 297 -5.47 8.76 7.39
CA MET A 297 -4.10 8.46 7.02
C MET A 297 -3.63 7.12 7.60
N ASP A 298 -3.92 6.84 8.87
CA ASP A 298 -3.57 5.59 9.55
C ASP A 298 -4.18 4.38 8.83
N ASN A 299 -5.47 4.46 8.49
CA ASN A 299 -6.13 3.39 7.74
C ASN A 299 -5.53 3.19 6.34
N MET A 300 -5.18 4.27 5.64
CA MET A 300 -4.52 4.18 4.35
C MET A 300 -3.14 3.52 4.47
N LEU A 301 -2.33 3.94 5.42
CA LEU A 301 -0.98 3.38 5.64
C LEU A 301 -1.05 1.90 6.05
N ALA A 302 -2.04 1.51 6.87
CA ALA A 302 -2.29 0.11 7.20
C ALA A 302 -2.58 -0.73 5.94
N TYR A 303 -3.47 -0.23 5.07
CA TYR A 303 -3.79 -0.88 3.79
C TYR A 303 -2.57 -0.98 2.87
N LEU A 304 -1.77 0.08 2.75
CA LEU A 304 -0.55 0.08 1.94
C LEU A 304 0.49 -0.90 2.49
N LYS A 305 0.66 -0.97 3.82
CA LYS A 305 1.53 -1.95 4.49
C LYS A 305 1.12 -3.38 4.18
N GLU A 306 -0.16 -3.72 4.26
CA GLU A 306 -0.68 -5.05 3.92
C GLU A 306 -0.36 -5.45 2.46
N ASN A 307 -0.25 -4.48 1.57
CA ASN A 307 0.06 -4.68 0.16
C ASN A 307 1.55 -4.47 -0.18
N CYS A 308 2.40 -4.19 0.80
CA CYS A 308 3.82 -3.89 0.60
C CYS A 308 4.07 -2.73 -0.39
N VAL A 309 3.19 -1.75 -0.39
CA VAL A 309 3.30 -0.52 -1.20
C VAL A 309 3.82 0.60 -0.31
N PRO A 310 5.08 1.03 -0.45
CA PRO A 310 5.62 2.13 0.35
C PRO A 310 5.02 3.47 -0.06
N ALA A 311 5.18 4.49 0.81
CA ALA A 311 4.63 5.81 0.59
C ALA A 311 5.54 6.93 1.12
N SER A 312 5.62 8.06 0.39
CA SER A 312 6.32 9.27 0.82
C SER A 312 5.35 10.36 1.23
N TYR A 313 5.50 10.82 2.46
CA TYR A 313 4.67 11.90 2.99
C TYR A 313 5.09 13.27 2.43
N TRP A 314 4.15 14.09 2.00
CA TRP A 314 4.34 15.48 1.60
C TRP A 314 3.96 16.42 2.75
N ALA A 315 4.92 17.15 3.44
CA ALA A 315 6.31 17.18 3.09
C ALA A 315 7.17 17.54 4.31
N ALA A 316 8.45 17.26 4.19
CA ALA A 316 9.50 17.74 5.06
C ALA A 316 10.41 18.71 4.30
N GLY A 317 11.34 19.38 5.00
CA GLY A 317 12.36 20.23 4.41
C GLY A 317 12.21 21.72 4.74
N PRO A 318 13.15 22.54 4.27
CA PRO A 318 13.21 23.94 4.60
C PRO A 318 12.12 24.76 3.90
N GLY A 319 11.75 25.90 4.49
CA GLY A 319 10.93 26.92 3.85
C GLY A 319 9.42 26.75 3.93
N TRP A 320 8.92 25.70 4.58
CA TRP A 320 7.48 25.43 4.70
C TRP A 320 6.74 26.34 5.70
N GLY A 321 7.45 26.87 6.71
CA GLY A 321 6.82 27.71 7.74
C GLY A 321 5.64 26.99 8.42
N ASN A 322 4.47 27.63 8.39
CA ASN A 322 3.23 27.11 8.97
C ASN A 322 2.38 26.28 7.99
N TYR A 323 2.99 25.74 6.95
CA TYR A 323 2.25 24.90 6.00
C TYR A 323 1.61 23.70 6.70
N PHE A 324 0.29 23.56 6.56
CA PHE A 324 -0.53 22.63 7.33
C PHE A 324 -0.22 21.13 7.09
N MET A 325 0.44 20.79 5.98
CA MET A 325 0.90 19.43 5.73
C MET A 325 2.40 19.25 6.07
N SER A 326 3.12 20.30 6.46
CA SER A 326 4.51 20.14 6.87
C SER A 326 4.62 19.23 8.09
N VAL A 327 5.57 18.29 8.03
CA VAL A 327 5.89 17.41 9.17
C VAL A 327 7.13 17.88 9.93
N GLU A 328 7.73 19.02 9.49
CA GLU A 328 8.86 19.62 10.20
C GLU A 328 8.47 20.04 11.62
N PRO A 329 9.23 19.65 12.64
CA PRO A 329 8.99 20.08 14.01
C PRO A 329 8.98 21.60 14.15
N VAL A 330 8.07 22.13 14.95
CA VAL A 330 7.99 23.56 15.26
C VAL A 330 8.39 23.75 16.72
N ASN A 331 9.39 24.56 16.97
CA ASN A 331 9.93 24.81 18.33
C ASN A 331 10.27 23.51 19.08
N GLY A 332 10.80 22.53 18.38
CA GLY A 332 11.15 21.21 18.93
C GLY A 332 9.98 20.27 19.18
N GLN A 333 8.75 20.68 18.88
CA GLN A 333 7.55 19.85 19.02
C GLN A 333 7.19 19.19 17.70
N ASP A 334 6.83 17.92 17.76
CA ASP A 334 6.38 17.16 16.60
C ASP A 334 5.04 17.69 16.08
N ARG A 335 4.88 17.67 14.76
CA ARG A 335 3.60 17.97 14.12
C ARG A 335 2.62 16.82 14.36
N PRO A 336 1.29 17.09 14.38
CA PRO A 336 0.25 16.10 14.68
C PRO A 336 0.27 14.85 13.79
N GLN A 337 0.81 14.94 12.59
CA GLN A 337 0.90 13.82 11.65
C GLN A 337 2.01 12.81 12.02
N TRP A 338 3.09 13.29 12.67
CA TRP A 338 4.28 12.50 12.91
C TRP A 338 4.05 11.21 13.72
N PRO A 339 3.29 11.20 14.83
CA PRO A 339 3.04 9.98 15.59
C PRO A 339 2.38 8.86 14.76
N THR A 340 1.53 9.22 13.78
CA THR A 340 0.90 8.25 12.88
C THR A 340 1.90 7.70 11.87
N LEU A 341 2.72 8.55 11.25
CA LEU A 341 3.76 8.14 10.31
C LEU A 341 4.76 7.18 10.97
N LYS A 342 5.20 7.51 12.18
CA LYS A 342 6.18 6.74 12.95
C LYS A 342 5.75 5.28 13.18
N LYS A 343 4.46 4.99 13.32
CA LYS A 343 3.95 3.62 13.50
C LYS A 343 4.34 2.66 12.36
N TYR A 344 4.61 3.18 11.17
CA TYR A 344 4.85 2.40 9.96
C TYR A 344 6.31 2.32 9.55
N MET A 345 7.23 2.91 10.31
CA MET A 345 8.66 2.96 9.98
C MET A 345 9.37 1.65 10.30
N ASP A 346 9.09 1.05 11.45
CA ASP A 346 9.86 -0.09 11.98
C ASP A 346 9.10 -1.42 11.95
N SER A 347 7.96 -1.50 11.26
CA SER A 347 7.03 -2.62 11.39
C SER A 347 6.76 -3.38 10.10
N SER A 348 7.65 -3.26 9.11
CA SER A 348 7.46 -3.93 7.82
C SER A 348 7.86 -5.40 7.88
N SER A 349 6.95 -6.29 7.49
CA SER A 349 7.27 -7.68 7.13
C SER A 349 7.53 -7.84 5.63
N CYS A 350 7.55 -6.73 4.88
CA CYS A 350 7.75 -6.72 3.44
C CYS A 350 9.24 -6.82 3.12
N THR A 351 9.63 -7.83 2.38
CA THR A 351 11.01 -8.03 1.88
C THR A 351 11.21 -7.48 0.47
N GLU A 352 10.13 -7.09 -0.20
CA GLU A 352 10.13 -6.49 -1.54
C GLU A 352 8.93 -5.56 -1.71
N ILE A 353 9.07 -4.60 -2.61
CA ILE A 353 7.97 -3.70 -2.96
C ILE A 353 6.91 -4.49 -3.73
N GLY A 354 5.66 -4.38 -3.28
CA GLY A 354 4.51 -5.10 -3.79
C GLY A 354 3.57 -4.23 -4.66
N PRO A 355 2.34 -4.69 -4.80
CA PRO A 355 1.78 -5.88 -4.17
C PRO A 355 2.35 -7.17 -4.78
N LYS A 356 2.41 -8.25 -3.99
CA LYS A 356 2.84 -9.57 -4.49
C LYS A 356 1.87 -10.03 -5.57
N LYS A 357 2.41 -10.63 -6.65
CA LYS A 357 1.58 -11.30 -7.67
C LYS A 357 0.65 -12.29 -6.98
N ALA A 358 -0.65 -12.26 -7.31
CA ALA A 358 -1.52 -13.36 -6.99
C ALA A 358 -0.90 -14.62 -7.62
N SER A 359 -0.59 -15.63 -6.79
CA SER A 359 -0.01 -16.88 -7.26
C SER A 359 -0.93 -17.45 -8.35
N SER A 360 -0.50 -17.43 -9.60
CA SER A 360 -1.19 -18.13 -10.67
C SER A 360 -1.09 -19.61 -10.34
N SER A 361 -2.22 -20.25 -10.03
CA SER A 361 -2.28 -21.70 -9.92
C SER A 361 -1.88 -22.28 -11.28
N THR A 362 -0.63 -22.70 -11.41
CA THR A 362 -0.22 -23.61 -12.48
C THR A 362 -0.91 -24.93 -12.21
N THR A 363 -1.81 -25.33 -13.08
CA THR A 363 -2.40 -26.65 -13.14
C THR A 363 -1.28 -27.69 -13.19
N PRO A 364 -1.16 -28.62 -12.23
CA PRO A 364 -0.15 -29.66 -12.32
C PRO A 364 -0.57 -30.69 -13.38
N THR A 365 0.33 -30.96 -14.29
CA THR A 365 0.29 -32.16 -15.14
C THR A 365 0.33 -33.43 -14.24
N PRO A 366 -0.46 -34.45 -14.51
CA PRO A 366 -0.54 -35.62 -13.64
C PRO A 366 0.74 -36.46 -13.72
N SER A 367 1.47 -36.57 -12.62
CA SER A 367 2.48 -37.58 -12.41
C SER A 367 2.00 -38.53 -11.29
N THR A 368 2.17 -39.80 -11.55
CA THR A 368 1.81 -41.01 -10.82
C THR A 368 2.13 -41.00 -9.30
N PRO A 369 1.36 -41.71 -8.45
CA PRO A 369 1.34 -41.49 -7.00
C PRO A 369 2.52 -42.12 -6.27
N SER A 370 3.17 -41.29 -5.44
CA SER A 370 4.01 -41.78 -4.35
C SER A 370 3.25 -41.57 -3.03
N VAL A 371 3.12 -42.66 -2.28
CA VAL A 371 2.45 -42.72 -0.97
C VAL A 371 3.26 -41.94 0.07
N GLY A 372 2.68 -40.95 0.72
CA GLY A 372 3.31 -40.24 1.82
C GLY A 372 2.37 -39.20 2.44
N THR A 373 1.78 -39.56 3.57
CA THR A 373 1.16 -38.76 4.63
C THR A 373 0.51 -37.39 4.26
N THR A 374 -0.80 -37.44 4.21
CA THR A 374 -1.73 -36.30 4.02
C THR A 374 -1.65 -35.29 5.18
N PRO A 375 -1.55 -33.98 4.91
CA PRO A 375 -2.00 -32.95 5.86
C PRO A 375 -3.54 -32.93 5.80
N VAL A 376 -4.16 -33.15 6.93
CA VAL A 376 -5.60 -33.06 7.13
C VAL A 376 -6.10 -31.68 6.72
N ALA A 377 -6.80 -31.57 5.59
CA ALA A 377 -7.64 -30.44 5.29
C ALA A 377 -8.76 -30.39 6.34
N THR A 378 -8.72 -29.37 7.23
CA THR A 378 -9.81 -29.14 8.17
C THR A 378 -11.01 -28.59 7.40
N THR A 379 -11.91 -29.48 7.02
CA THR A 379 -13.29 -29.12 6.65
C THR A 379 -13.93 -28.37 7.82
N PRO A 380 -14.76 -27.33 7.56
CA PRO A 380 -15.52 -26.67 8.62
C PRO A 380 -16.40 -27.69 9.32
N VAL A 381 -16.20 -27.88 10.60
CA VAL A 381 -17.08 -28.75 11.42
C VAL A 381 -18.33 -27.92 11.71
N ALA A 382 -19.48 -28.41 11.27
CA ALA A 382 -20.77 -27.86 11.71
C ALA A 382 -20.88 -28.05 13.23
N GLY A 383 -21.21 -26.98 13.95
CA GLY A 383 -21.61 -27.07 15.36
C GLY A 383 -22.91 -27.85 15.52
N ALA A 384 -23.27 -28.24 16.75
CA ALA A 384 -24.46 -29.05 17.05
C ALA A 384 -25.80 -28.51 16.51
N ASP A 385 -25.81 -27.26 16.02
CA ASP A 385 -26.94 -26.52 15.44
C ASP A 385 -26.77 -26.19 13.94
N GLY A 386 -25.78 -26.80 13.26
CA GLY A 386 -25.54 -26.57 11.82
C GLY A 386 -24.86 -25.26 11.46
N ALA A 387 -24.43 -24.47 12.42
CA ALA A 387 -23.82 -23.17 12.21
C ALA A 387 -22.34 -23.27 11.75
N VAL A 388 -21.91 -22.37 10.85
CA VAL A 388 -20.51 -22.28 10.43
C VAL A 388 -19.64 -21.79 11.58
N SER A 389 -18.56 -22.50 11.86
CA SER A 389 -17.60 -22.12 12.89
C SER A 389 -16.23 -21.84 12.32
N SER A 390 -15.48 -20.94 12.94
CA SER A 390 -14.08 -20.64 12.59
C SER A 390 -13.20 -20.66 13.82
N VAL A 391 -11.93 -21.06 13.63
CA VAL A 391 -10.88 -20.90 14.63
C VAL A 391 -10.55 -19.41 14.72
N ILE A 392 -10.43 -18.87 15.92
CA ILE A 392 -9.89 -17.55 16.15
C ILE A 392 -8.36 -17.65 16.02
N ASN A 393 -7.77 -16.77 15.23
CA ASN A 393 -6.32 -16.68 15.10
C ASN A 393 -5.69 -16.41 16.47
N ASN A 394 -4.47 -16.91 16.67
CA ASN A 394 -3.68 -16.59 17.84
C ASN A 394 -3.28 -15.09 17.76
N PHE A 395 -4.10 -14.23 18.34
CA PHE A 395 -3.95 -12.80 18.30
C PHE A 395 -3.21 -12.33 19.55
N THR A 396 -1.98 -11.87 19.39
CA THR A 396 -1.16 -11.41 20.51
C THR A 396 -1.46 -9.98 20.94
N ASN A 397 -2.28 -9.25 20.17
CA ASN A 397 -2.69 -7.88 20.51
C ASN A 397 -3.98 -7.92 21.34
N ALA A 398 -3.83 -7.99 22.65
CA ALA A 398 -4.95 -7.96 23.61
C ALA A 398 -5.79 -6.67 23.49
N ASP A 399 -5.15 -5.54 23.17
CA ASP A 399 -5.83 -4.26 23.01
C ASP A 399 -6.83 -4.30 21.86
N TRP A 400 -6.46 -4.97 20.76
CA TRP A 400 -7.35 -5.15 19.62
C TRP A 400 -8.59 -5.97 20.00
N LEU A 401 -8.40 -7.14 20.64
CA LEU A 401 -9.49 -8.02 21.05
C LEU A 401 -10.36 -7.39 22.14
N ASN A 402 -9.78 -6.60 23.02
CA ASN A 402 -10.51 -5.88 24.06
C ASN A 402 -11.20 -4.60 23.54
N GLY A 403 -11.05 -4.30 22.26
CA GLY A 403 -11.68 -3.15 21.60
C GLY A 403 -10.93 -1.83 21.79
N VAL A 404 -9.79 -1.81 22.44
CA VAL A 404 -9.00 -0.57 22.66
C VAL A 404 -8.57 0.04 21.33
N TYR A 405 -8.12 -0.80 20.39
CA TYR A 405 -7.67 -0.34 19.07
C TYR A 405 -8.74 0.45 18.31
N ARG A 406 -10.01 0.04 18.37
CA ARG A 406 -11.13 0.72 17.70
C ARG A 406 -12.31 1.00 18.62
N LYS A 407 -12.13 0.89 19.92
CA LYS A 407 -13.19 1.01 20.92
C LYS A 407 -14.41 0.10 20.64
N LYS A 408 -14.15 -1.08 20.05
CA LYS A 408 -15.16 -2.09 19.75
C LYS A 408 -14.66 -3.47 20.16
N ALA A 409 -15.57 -4.35 20.55
CA ALA A 409 -15.26 -5.76 20.68
C ALA A 409 -14.96 -6.34 19.29
N GLY A 410 -14.07 -7.33 19.22
CA GLY A 410 -13.76 -7.98 17.95
C GLY A 410 -12.78 -9.12 18.08
N PHE A 411 -12.58 -9.83 16.98
CA PHE A 411 -11.65 -10.94 16.86
C PHE A 411 -11.14 -11.08 15.44
N SER A 412 -10.03 -11.81 15.28
CA SER A 412 -9.44 -12.12 13.98
C SER A 412 -9.63 -13.61 13.67
N ILE A 413 -10.03 -13.92 12.44
CA ILE A 413 -10.18 -15.29 11.92
C ILE A 413 -9.46 -15.41 10.57
N PRO A 414 -9.11 -16.63 10.12
CA PRO A 414 -8.54 -16.85 8.80
C PRO A 414 -9.47 -16.30 7.69
N ALA A 415 -8.92 -15.60 6.71
CA ALA A 415 -9.67 -15.01 5.59
C ALA A 415 -10.00 -16.03 4.48
N THR A 416 -10.47 -17.23 4.86
CA THR A 416 -10.89 -18.26 3.90
C THR A 416 -12.14 -17.84 3.13
N ALA A 417 -12.38 -18.47 1.96
CA ALA A 417 -13.60 -18.21 1.18
C ALA A 417 -14.87 -18.50 2.01
N ALA A 418 -14.87 -19.57 2.80
CA ALA A 418 -15.98 -19.92 3.68
C ALA A 418 -16.22 -18.86 4.76
N ASN A 419 -15.16 -18.37 5.42
CA ASN A 419 -15.29 -17.36 6.46
C ASN A 419 -15.75 -16.01 5.86
N LYS A 420 -15.23 -15.62 4.70
CA LYS A 420 -15.67 -14.41 4.00
C LYS A 420 -17.14 -14.44 3.61
N ALA A 421 -17.64 -15.63 3.23
CA ALA A 421 -19.05 -15.80 2.90
C ALA A 421 -19.96 -15.81 4.15
N ALA A 422 -19.46 -16.28 5.28
CA ALA A 422 -20.25 -16.59 6.46
C ALA A 422 -20.22 -15.46 7.53
N PHE A 423 -19.03 -14.94 7.89
CA PHE A 423 -18.90 -13.90 8.91
C PHE A 423 -19.04 -12.50 8.28
N VAL A 424 -20.25 -12.02 8.17
CA VAL A 424 -20.59 -10.77 7.49
C VAL A 424 -21.29 -9.80 8.42
N VAL A 425 -21.29 -8.52 8.08
CA VAL A 425 -21.99 -7.49 8.85
C VAL A 425 -23.45 -7.86 9.05
N GLY A 426 -23.94 -7.77 10.27
CA GLY A 426 -25.29 -8.12 10.68
C GLY A 426 -25.50 -9.62 11.02
N ALA A 427 -24.57 -10.51 10.64
CA ALA A 427 -24.61 -11.89 11.15
C ALA A 427 -24.37 -11.91 12.67
N SER A 428 -24.92 -12.91 13.33
CA SER A 428 -24.78 -13.07 14.79
C SER A 428 -23.72 -14.12 15.13
N VAL A 429 -22.86 -13.80 16.09
CA VAL A 429 -21.86 -14.74 16.62
C VAL A 429 -22.14 -15.01 18.10
N ARG A 430 -21.89 -16.22 18.54
CA ARG A 430 -21.95 -16.61 19.94
C ARG A 430 -20.56 -16.51 20.55
N LEU A 431 -20.42 -15.76 21.63
CA LEU A 431 -19.18 -15.60 22.39
C LEU A 431 -18.95 -16.82 23.30
N ALA A 432 -17.74 -16.96 23.84
CA ALA A 432 -17.38 -18.05 24.74
C ALA A 432 -18.23 -18.11 26.02
N ASN A 433 -18.72 -16.97 26.48
CA ASN A 433 -19.64 -16.88 27.63
C ASN A 433 -21.12 -17.17 27.29
N GLY A 434 -21.42 -17.56 26.03
CA GLY A 434 -22.77 -17.83 25.56
C GLY A 434 -23.54 -16.59 25.04
N GLU A 435 -23.04 -15.39 25.25
CA GLU A 435 -23.64 -14.16 24.74
C GLU A 435 -23.67 -14.15 23.22
N VAL A 436 -24.75 -13.65 22.62
CA VAL A 436 -24.88 -13.50 21.17
C VAL A 436 -24.76 -12.02 20.83
N ARG A 437 -23.87 -11.69 19.90
CA ARG A 437 -23.68 -10.32 19.37
C ARG A 437 -23.71 -10.30 17.86
N LYS A 438 -24.18 -9.20 17.29
CA LYS A 438 -24.12 -8.98 15.86
C LYS A 438 -22.73 -8.47 15.44
N ILE A 439 -22.34 -8.84 14.23
CA ILE A 439 -21.15 -8.32 13.57
C ILE A 439 -21.48 -6.91 13.07
N SER A 440 -20.78 -5.91 13.60
CA SER A 440 -20.96 -4.50 13.24
C SER A 440 -20.11 -4.04 12.07
N ALA A 441 -18.94 -4.69 11.86
CA ALA A 441 -18.05 -4.43 10.75
C ALA A 441 -17.14 -5.63 10.49
N VAL A 442 -16.67 -5.75 9.25
CA VAL A 442 -15.71 -6.78 8.84
C VAL A 442 -14.63 -6.10 8.00
N GLN A 443 -13.39 -6.41 8.29
CA GLN A 443 -12.25 -5.97 7.51
C GLN A 443 -11.50 -7.20 6.99
N ILE A 444 -11.34 -7.32 5.67
CA ILE A 444 -10.71 -8.47 5.02
C ILE A 444 -9.31 -8.07 4.58
N GLY A 445 -8.31 -8.74 5.13
CA GLY A 445 -6.90 -8.68 4.75
C GLY A 445 -6.33 -10.08 4.65
N THR A 446 -5.08 -10.30 5.04
CA THR A 446 -4.48 -11.63 5.21
C THR A 446 -5.30 -12.49 6.17
N ASN A 447 -5.81 -11.85 7.22
CA ASN A 447 -6.84 -12.36 8.12
C ASN A 447 -8.09 -11.50 7.99
N MET A 448 -9.19 -12.02 8.52
CA MET A 448 -10.47 -11.32 8.55
C MET A 448 -10.71 -10.80 9.97
N ALA A 449 -10.77 -9.48 10.13
CA ALA A 449 -11.12 -8.83 11.39
C ALA A 449 -12.64 -8.69 11.46
N VAL A 450 -13.23 -9.21 12.53
CA VAL A 450 -14.68 -9.21 12.77
C VAL A 450 -14.95 -8.37 14.01
N TYR A 451 -15.67 -7.26 13.86
CA TYR A 451 -16.03 -6.36 14.94
C TYR A 451 -17.49 -6.59 15.36
N LEU A 452 -17.73 -6.51 16.65
CA LEU A 452 -19.04 -6.80 17.26
C LEU A 452 -19.75 -5.52 17.72
N GLU A 453 -21.06 -5.57 17.74
CA GLU A 453 -21.88 -4.55 18.41
C GLU A 453 -21.67 -4.57 19.93
N GLY A 454 -21.91 -3.44 20.57
CA GLY A 454 -21.82 -3.28 22.02
C GLY A 454 -20.45 -2.86 22.53
N ALA A 455 -20.30 -2.86 23.85
CA ALA A 455 -19.09 -2.40 24.52
C ALA A 455 -17.91 -3.37 24.30
N PRO A 456 -16.66 -2.88 24.36
CA PRO A 456 -15.47 -3.74 24.37
C PRO A 456 -15.55 -4.79 25.47
N VAL A 457 -15.11 -6.01 25.15
CA VAL A 457 -15.08 -7.14 26.08
C VAL A 457 -13.68 -7.73 26.14
N ASN A 458 -13.38 -8.44 27.22
CA ASN A 458 -12.14 -9.19 27.35
C ASN A 458 -12.04 -10.26 26.25
N GLY A 459 -10.88 -10.51 25.70
CA GLY A 459 -10.63 -11.50 24.65
C GLY A 459 -11.11 -12.91 25.01
N SER A 460 -11.08 -13.29 26.29
CA SER A 460 -11.61 -14.58 26.78
C SER A 460 -13.14 -14.71 26.57
N ILE A 461 -13.86 -13.62 26.60
CA ILE A 461 -15.32 -13.59 26.38
C ILE A 461 -15.65 -13.76 24.91
N VAL A 462 -14.85 -13.25 23.98
CA VAL A 462 -15.02 -13.50 22.53
C VAL A 462 -14.59 -14.90 22.11
N GLY A 463 -13.92 -15.64 22.99
CA GLY A 463 -13.58 -17.04 22.75
C GLY A 463 -12.15 -17.28 22.27
N TYR A 464 -11.27 -16.31 22.46
CA TYR A 464 -9.85 -16.48 22.14
C TYR A 464 -9.15 -17.46 23.13
N PRO A 465 -8.35 -18.42 22.65
CA PRO A 465 -7.97 -18.82 21.28
C PRO A 465 -8.92 -19.86 20.65
N ASN A 466 -10.14 -19.96 21.11
CA ASN A 466 -11.09 -21.01 20.75
C ASN A 466 -11.79 -20.78 19.39
N LYS A 467 -12.71 -21.66 19.07
CA LYS A 467 -13.57 -21.55 17.90
C LYS A 467 -14.79 -20.68 18.20
N LEU A 468 -15.18 -19.86 17.24
CA LEU A 468 -16.45 -19.15 17.24
C LEU A 468 -17.42 -19.75 16.23
N ALA A 469 -18.68 -19.83 16.60
CA ALA A 469 -19.75 -20.30 15.75
C ALA A 469 -20.67 -19.12 15.35
N LEU A 470 -21.03 -19.06 14.07
CA LEU A 470 -22.14 -18.22 13.62
C LEU A 470 -23.47 -18.77 14.11
N VAL A 471 -24.37 -17.87 14.44
CA VAL A 471 -25.74 -18.22 14.86
C VAL A 471 -26.68 -18.27 13.64
N SER A 472 -26.26 -17.74 12.48
CA SER A 472 -27.10 -17.70 11.29
C SER A 472 -26.34 -18.17 10.04
N ALA A 473 -26.85 -19.21 9.39
CA ALA A 473 -26.36 -19.70 8.10
C ALA A 473 -27.06 -18.98 6.94
N VAL A 474 -26.40 -18.93 5.76
CA VAL A 474 -27.05 -18.50 4.51
C VAL A 474 -28.04 -19.59 4.09
N LEU A 475 -29.33 -19.26 4.06
CA LEU A 475 -30.41 -20.18 3.67
C LEU A 475 -30.48 -20.36 2.16
N ALA A 476 -30.31 -19.27 1.40
CA ALA A 476 -30.31 -19.30 -0.04
C ALA A 476 -29.62 -18.05 -0.61
N THR A 477 -29.04 -18.18 -1.80
CA THR A 477 -28.58 -17.05 -2.61
C THR A 477 -29.43 -16.98 -3.86
N SER A 478 -29.95 -15.81 -4.20
CA SER A 478 -30.74 -15.57 -5.39
C SER A 478 -30.17 -14.45 -6.25
N THR A 479 -30.29 -14.57 -7.56
CA THR A 479 -30.11 -13.45 -8.47
C THR A 479 -31.27 -12.48 -8.33
N ILE A 480 -30.99 -11.19 -8.40
CA ILE A 480 -32.01 -10.16 -8.54
C ILE A 480 -32.46 -10.16 -10.01
N ASN A 481 -33.77 -10.13 -10.22
CA ASN A 481 -34.34 -10.01 -11.59
C ASN A 481 -33.83 -8.70 -12.21
N ASP A 482 -33.72 -8.70 -13.53
CA ASP A 482 -33.47 -7.49 -14.31
C ASP A 482 -34.66 -6.55 -14.17
N PHE A 483 -34.58 -5.67 -13.17
CA PHE A 483 -35.65 -4.78 -12.79
C PHE A 483 -35.36 -3.39 -13.35
N THR A 484 -36.04 -3.04 -14.45
CA THR A 484 -35.87 -1.73 -15.09
C THR A 484 -36.65 -0.61 -14.38
N ASN A 485 -37.50 -0.94 -13.42
CA ASN A 485 -38.24 0.06 -12.62
C ASN A 485 -37.41 0.50 -11.38
N ALA A 486 -36.56 1.51 -11.59
CA ALA A 486 -35.76 2.13 -10.53
C ALA A 486 -36.64 2.67 -9.37
N ASP A 487 -37.84 3.15 -9.67
CA ASP A 487 -38.78 3.66 -8.67
C ASP A 487 -39.17 2.58 -7.67
N TRP A 488 -39.37 1.36 -8.14
CA TRP A 488 -39.69 0.22 -7.28
C TRP A 488 -38.52 -0.10 -6.33
N LEU A 489 -37.30 -0.25 -6.88
CA LEU A 489 -36.10 -0.56 -6.12
C LEU A 489 -35.71 0.57 -5.17
N ASN A 490 -35.92 1.82 -5.54
CA ASN A 490 -35.69 2.98 -4.69
C ASN A 490 -36.80 3.22 -3.65
N GLY A 491 -37.83 2.36 -3.62
CA GLY A 491 -38.93 2.45 -2.67
C GLY A 491 -40.04 3.42 -3.07
N VAL A 492 -39.98 4.05 -4.23
CA VAL A 492 -40.99 5.04 -4.68
C VAL A 492 -42.35 4.36 -4.84
N TYR A 493 -42.41 3.17 -5.44
CA TYR A 493 -43.63 2.43 -5.68
C TYR A 493 -44.46 2.18 -4.41
N ARG A 494 -43.78 1.85 -3.27
CA ARG A 494 -44.41 1.59 -1.97
C ARG A 494 -43.76 2.36 -0.82
N LYS A 495 -42.93 3.33 -1.12
CA LYS A 495 -42.14 4.10 -0.14
C LYS A 495 -41.31 3.21 0.80
N LYS A 496 -40.81 2.05 0.29
CA LYS A 496 -39.99 1.10 1.03
C LYS A 496 -38.83 0.63 0.16
N ALA A 497 -37.70 0.31 0.80
CA ALA A 497 -36.63 -0.41 0.15
C ALA A 497 -37.09 -1.81 -0.25
N GLY A 498 -36.62 -2.36 -1.37
CA GLY A 498 -36.95 -3.70 -1.79
C GLY A 498 -36.33 -4.11 -3.12
N PHE A 499 -36.55 -5.35 -3.48
CA PHE A 499 -36.05 -5.94 -4.71
C PHE A 499 -36.96 -7.10 -5.19
N SER A 500 -36.84 -7.47 -6.46
CA SER A 500 -37.52 -8.59 -7.05
C SER A 500 -36.54 -9.72 -7.35
N ILE A 501 -36.92 -10.95 -7.01
CA ILE A 501 -36.16 -12.18 -7.30
C ILE A 501 -37.05 -13.23 -7.95
N PRO A 502 -36.49 -14.24 -8.63
CA PRO A 502 -37.30 -15.34 -9.18
C PRO A 502 -38.15 -16.03 -8.10
N GLY A 503 -39.42 -16.30 -8.39
CA GLY A 503 -40.39 -16.91 -7.47
C GLY A 503 -40.23 -18.43 -7.33
N THR A 504 -39.01 -18.96 -7.27
CA THR A 504 -38.74 -20.39 -7.12
C THR A 504 -39.14 -20.90 -5.70
N SER A 505 -39.42 -22.20 -5.58
CA SER A 505 -39.72 -22.80 -4.27
C SER A 505 -38.63 -22.57 -3.25
N THR A 506 -37.36 -22.63 -3.66
CA THR A 506 -36.18 -22.33 -2.80
C THR A 506 -36.20 -20.89 -2.30
N ASN A 507 -36.46 -19.92 -3.19
CA ASN A 507 -36.54 -18.52 -2.81
C ASN A 507 -37.75 -18.24 -1.90
N GLN A 508 -38.91 -18.84 -2.21
CA GLN A 508 -40.11 -18.73 -1.35
C GLN A 508 -39.88 -19.30 0.05
N ALA A 509 -39.11 -20.39 0.16
CA ALA A 509 -38.76 -20.98 1.44
C ALA A 509 -37.77 -20.12 2.25
N ALA A 510 -36.81 -19.46 1.58
CA ALA A 510 -35.71 -18.74 2.23
C ALA A 510 -36.00 -17.26 2.51
N PHE A 511 -36.66 -16.54 1.58
CA PHE A 511 -36.92 -15.11 1.72
C PHE A 511 -38.32 -14.90 2.32
N LYS A 512 -38.41 -14.89 3.64
CA LYS A 512 -39.70 -14.75 4.39
C LYS A 512 -39.71 -13.46 5.20
N ALA A 513 -40.90 -12.90 5.44
CA ALA A 513 -41.08 -11.80 6.38
C ALA A 513 -40.54 -12.18 7.77
N GLY A 514 -39.82 -11.27 8.40
CA GLY A 514 -39.08 -11.50 9.65
C GLY A 514 -37.67 -12.06 9.47
N GLY A 515 -37.33 -12.63 8.29
CA GLY A 515 -35.98 -13.03 7.93
C GLY A 515 -35.06 -11.84 7.63
N SER A 516 -33.81 -12.11 7.34
CA SER A 516 -32.83 -11.08 6.99
C SER A 516 -32.21 -11.32 5.63
N VAL A 517 -31.86 -10.24 4.93
CA VAL A 517 -31.10 -10.30 3.66
C VAL A 517 -29.86 -9.43 3.76
N ARG A 518 -28.83 -9.84 3.03
CA ARG A 518 -27.60 -9.06 2.84
C ARG A 518 -27.61 -8.40 1.48
N LEU A 519 -27.41 -7.08 1.48
CA LEU A 519 -27.29 -6.25 0.29
C LEU A 519 -25.89 -6.35 -0.33
N ALA A 520 -25.72 -5.83 -1.54
CA ALA A 520 -24.43 -5.79 -2.23
C ALA A 520 -23.36 -4.99 -1.47
N THR A 521 -23.75 -4.03 -0.67
CA THR A 521 -22.88 -3.26 0.21
C THR A 521 -22.35 -4.04 1.43
N GLY A 522 -22.88 -5.25 1.65
CA GLY A 522 -22.66 -6.02 2.87
C GLY A 522 -23.64 -5.68 4.01
N GLU A 523 -24.47 -4.64 3.86
CA GLU A 523 -25.50 -4.26 4.83
C GLU A 523 -26.53 -5.38 4.98
N VAL A 524 -26.95 -5.64 6.20
CA VAL A 524 -28.03 -6.60 6.50
C VAL A 524 -29.28 -5.84 6.90
N ARG A 525 -30.40 -6.19 6.24
CA ARG A 525 -31.72 -5.65 6.54
C ARG A 525 -32.74 -6.75 6.80
N LYS A 526 -33.74 -6.45 7.62
CA LYS A 526 -34.86 -7.34 7.83
C LYS A 526 -35.84 -7.29 6.66
N ILE A 527 -36.40 -8.45 6.33
CA ILE A 527 -37.52 -8.55 5.41
C ILE A 527 -38.79 -8.19 6.18
N THR A 528 -39.42 -7.10 5.80
CA THR A 528 -40.67 -6.66 6.44
C THR A 528 -41.92 -7.27 5.81
N TYR A 529 -41.85 -7.54 4.50
CA TYR A 529 -42.97 -8.09 3.74
C TYR A 529 -42.47 -8.79 2.48
N VAL A 530 -43.15 -9.85 2.08
CA VAL A 530 -42.90 -10.58 0.83
C VAL A 530 -44.21 -10.74 0.08
N GLN A 531 -44.25 -10.33 -1.18
CA GLN A 531 -45.35 -10.56 -2.07
C GLN A 531 -44.99 -11.68 -3.04
N ALA A 532 -45.71 -12.81 -2.94
CA ALA A 532 -45.51 -13.96 -3.81
C ALA A 532 -46.21 -13.75 -5.15
N GLY A 533 -45.62 -14.28 -6.23
CA GLY A 533 -46.13 -14.27 -7.59
C GLY A 533 -45.17 -15.03 -8.51
N LYS A 534 -45.20 -14.78 -9.81
CA LYS A 534 -44.22 -15.30 -10.77
C LYS A 534 -42.78 -14.92 -10.31
N ASN A 535 -42.64 -13.74 -9.71
CA ASN A 535 -41.47 -13.28 -9.01
C ASN A 535 -41.83 -13.00 -7.54
N LEU A 536 -40.87 -13.08 -6.63
CA LEU A 536 -41.01 -12.60 -5.26
C LEU A 536 -40.60 -11.12 -5.19
N ALA A 537 -41.49 -10.27 -4.71
CA ALA A 537 -41.14 -8.92 -4.28
C ALA A 537 -40.83 -8.94 -2.79
N VAL A 538 -39.59 -8.63 -2.44
CA VAL A 538 -39.06 -8.65 -1.06
C VAL A 538 -38.85 -7.23 -0.60
N TYR A 539 -39.58 -6.81 0.44
CA TYR A 539 -39.53 -5.47 1.01
C TYR A 539 -38.71 -5.48 2.30
N LEU A 540 -37.88 -4.46 2.45
CA LEU A 540 -36.92 -4.34 3.54
C LEU A 540 -37.33 -3.26 4.53
N ASP A 541 -36.83 -3.36 5.76
CA ASP A 541 -36.89 -2.28 6.73
C ASP A 541 -35.96 -1.11 6.35
N GLY A 542 -36.11 0.02 7.05
CA GLY A 542 -35.31 1.21 6.84
C GLY A 542 -35.75 2.07 5.65
N ALA A 543 -34.94 3.09 5.36
CA ALA A 543 -35.19 4.04 4.29
C ALA A 543 -35.04 3.41 2.90
N PRO A 544 -35.73 3.93 1.87
CA PRO A 544 -35.48 3.56 0.48
C PRO A 544 -33.99 3.74 0.12
N VAL A 545 -33.46 2.80 -0.67
CA VAL A 545 -32.07 2.79 -1.10
C VAL A 545 -31.98 2.73 -2.63
N ASN A 546 -30.87 3.22 -3.16
CA ASN A 546 -30.59 3.11 -4.58
C ASN A 546 -30.47 1.62 -4.98
N GLY A 547 -30.90 1.25 -6.19
CA GLY A 547 -30.84 -0.11 -6.70
C GLY A 547 -29.44 -0.71 -6.69
N SER A 548 -28.40 0.12 -6.86
CA SER A 548 -27.00 -0.32 -6.74
C SER A 548 -26.65 -0.79 -5.34
N THR A 549 -27.28 -0.23 -4.33
CA THR A 549 -27.08 -0.59 -2.90
C THR A 549 -27.68 -1.95 -2.58
N VAL A 550 -28.82 -2.30 -3.17
CA VAL A 550 -29.41 -3.65 -3.02
C VAL A 550 -28.70 -4.70 -3.87
N GLY A 551 -27.82 -4.29 -4.77
CA GLY A 551 -26.96 -5.21 -5.52
C GLY A 551 -27.48 -5.61 -6.90
N TYR A 552 -28.35 -4.81 -7.48
CA TYR A 552 -28.79 -5.01 -8.86
C TYR A 552 -27.65 -4.78 -9.89
N PRO A 553 -27.45 -5.67 -10.86
CA PRO A 553 -28.09 -6.95 -11.18
C PRO A 553 -27.42 -8.19 -10.50
N LYS A 554 -26.90 -8.05 -9.31
CA LYS A 554 -26.10 -9.06 -8.61
C LYS A 554 -26.95 -10.05 -7.81
N THR A 555 -26.30 -10.91 -7.03
CA THR A 555 -26.94 -11.90 -6.18
C THR A 555 -27.13 -11.37 -4.76
N LEU A 556 -28.19 -11.82 -4.12
CA LEU A 556 -28.52 -11.57 -2.72
C LEU A 556 -28.57 -12.87 -1.92
N ALA A 557 -28.21 -12.80 -0.63
CA ALA A 557 -28.25 -13.94 0.26
C ALA A 557 -29.33 -13.75 1.34
N ALA A 558 -30.24 -14.71 1.47
CA ALA A 558 -31.09 -14.85 2.64
C ALA A 558 -30.32 -15.47 3.77
N LEU A 559 -30.46 -14.91 4.97
CA LEU A 559 -29.77 -15.37 6.18
C LEU A 559 -30.77 -16.12 7.07
N ALA A 560 -30.31 -17.19 7.73
CA ALA A 560 -31.05 -17.79 8.83
C ALA A 560 -31.09 -16.81 10.00
N ASN A 561 -32.23 -16.71 10.69
CA ASN A 561 -32.42 -15.86 11.86
C ASN A 561 -31.63 -16.35 13.06
#